data_3419cf4d05f63486836aafb845c4eb92
#
_entry.id   3419cf4d05f63486836aafb845c4eb92
#
_cell.length_a   1.000
_cell.length_b   1.000
_cell.length_c   1.000
_cell.angle_alpha   90.00
_cell.angle_beta   90.00
_cell.angle_gamma   90.00
#
_symmetry.space_group_name_H-M   'P 1'
#
loop_
_entity.id
_entity.type
_entity.pdbx_description
1 polymer ?
#
loop_
_entity_poly.entity_id
_entity_poly.type
_entity_poly.pdbx_seq_one_letter_code
_entity_poly.pdbx_strand_id
1 'polypeptide(L)'
;MRAIVLDRPGSFRVAEVPDPAPGEGQIVVRVDACGICGTDIHIMDGEFPPTPYPITPGHEFAGTVVAVAGDVRMNLPVGAKVAIDPSLYCGYCRRCRSGRDNLCENWAAIGDTVSGAFAEYVAVPAVNAHLLPGDIDGQLGAMVEPLACAVHGLRRLGPLFGDSVVLTGAGTMGLLLLQLLVHSGAGPVTVVDRVPDRLEVASKLGAARVAASLDELKDERFEIAVDATGVPAVVDGVAALLDRGGRLLVFGVTPAEATMSLSPFRIYNDEITVTGSMAILRTFAPAVELIGSGAIDPRPLLSAPLPLDQFGEALHRVRTGQGIKWHISPS
;
A
#
# COMPACT_ATOMS: atom_id res chain seq x y z
N MET A 1 -0.56 -9.32 26.11
CA MET A 1 -1.39 -9.06 24.91
C MET A 1 -1.29 -10.20 23.92
N ARG A 2 -2.32 -10.41 23.10
CA ARG A 2 -2.27 -11.39 22.01
C ARG A 2 -1.64 -10.76 20.75
N ALA A 3 -0.86 -11.55 20.04
CA ALA A 3 -0.22 -11.16 18.79
C ALA A 3 -0.01 -12.37 17.86
N ILE A 4 0.07 -12.10 16.56
CA ILE A 4 0.60 -13.06 15.60
C ILE A 4 2.12 -13.03 15.71
N VAL A 5 2.72 -14.16 16.00
CA VAL A 5 4.18 -14.33 16.00
C VAL A 5 4.56 -15.25 14.85
N LEU A 6 5.37 -14.72 13.96
CA LEU A 6 5.96 -15.45 12.85
C LEU A 6 7.35 -15.92 13.29
N ASP A 7 7.45 -17.18 13.70
CA ASP A 7 8.70 -17.73 14.27
C ASP A 7 9.79 -17.95 13.19
N ARG A 8 9.35 -18.25 11.97
CA ARG A 8 10.17 -18.46 10.75
C ARG A 8 9.26 -18.43 9.52
N PRO A 9 9.80 -18.38 8.30
CA PRO A 9 9.00 -18.52 7.09
C PRO A 9 8.06 -19.74 7.13
N GLY A 10 6.81 -19.54 6.73
CA GLY A 10 5.76 -20.55 6.70
C GLY A 10 5.18 -20.97 8.07
N SER A 11 5.62 -20.36 9.17
CA SER A 11 5.19 -20.77 10.52
C SER A 11 4.78 -19.58 11.38
N PHE A 12 3.49 -19.45 11.65
CA PHE A 12 2.95 -18.43 12.57
C PHE A 12 2.08 -19.09 13.65
N ARG A 13 1.89 -18.35 14.73
CA ARG A 13 0.98 -18.71 15.83
C ARG A 13 0.38 -17.47 16.45
N VAL A 14 -0.81 -17.59 17.01
CA VAL A 14 -1.34 -16.62 17.97
C VAL A 14 -0.65 -16.87 19.31
N ALA A 15 -0.04 -15.85 19.88
CA ALA A 15 0.71 -15.98 21.14
C ALA A 15 0.38 -14.85 22.10
N GLU A 16 0.50 -15.14 23.39
CA GLU A 16 0.59 -14.11 24.41
C GLU A 16 2.03 -13.60 24.48
N VAL A 17 2.19 -12.30 24.31
CA VAL A 17 3.46 -11.59 24.40
C VAL A 17 3.35 -10.46 25.43
N PRO A 18 4.46 -9.93 25.99
CA PRO A 18 4.39 -8.80 26.90
C PRO A 18 3.68 -7.60 26.29
N ASP A 19 2.91 -6.88 27.09
CA ASP A 19 2.33 -5.61 26.67
C ASP A 19 3.45 -4.60 26.41
N PRO A 20 3.38 -3.82 25.30
CA PRO A 20 4.38 -2.81 25.02
C PRO A 20 4.23 -1.61 25.95
N ALA A 21 5.36 -1.07 26.42
CA ALA A 21 5.43 0.24 27.06
C ALA A 21 6.08 1.24 26.11
N PRO A 22 5.69 2.53 26.11
CA PRO A 22 6.29 3.49 25.23
C PRO A 22 7.72 3.82 25.69
N GLY A 23 8.69 3.62 24.79
CA GLY A 23 10.06 4.11 24.96
C GLY A 23 10.15 5.62 24.66
N GLU A 24 11.38 6.16 24.71
CA GLU A 24 11.65 7.56 24.39
C GLU A 24 11.10 7.93 23.00
N GLY A 25 10.34 9.04 22.90
CA GLY A 25 9.71 9.49 21.66
C GLY A 25 8.58 8.61 21.13
N GLN A 26 8.11 7.63 21.89
CA GLN A 26 7.11 6.67 21.44
C GLN A 26 5.72 6.88 22.05
N ILE A 27 4.75 6.31 21.38
CA ILE A 27 3.38 6.11 21.87
C ILE A 27 3.06 4.62 21.81
N VAL A 28 2.06 4.18 22.57
CA VAL A 28 1.42 2.87 22.41
C VAL A 28 0.05 3.07 21.79
N VAL A 29 -0.20 2.32 20.72
CA VAL A 29 -1.48 2.31 19.99
C VAL A 29 -2.17 0.98 20.25
N ARG A 30 -3.43 1.02 20.71
CA ARG A 30 -4.32 -0.13 20.63
C ARG A 30 -4.79 -0.24 19.18
N VAL A 31 -4.53 -1.38 18.56
CA VAL A 31 -4.84 -1.60 17.14
C VAL A 31 -6.35 -1.84 16.98
N ASP A 32 -7.01 -1.00 16.20
CA ASP A 32 -8.44 -1.18 15.87
C ASP A 32 -8.59 -2.04 14.60
N ALA A 33 -7.69 -1.87 13.61
CA ALA A 33 -7.61 -2.72 12.42
C ALA A 33 -6.20 -2.67 11.82
N CYS A 34 -5.77 -3.81 11.24
CA CYS A 34 -4.54 -3.94 10.47
C CYS A 34 -4.82 -4.69 9.17
N GLY A 35 -4.46 -4.08 8.03
CA GLY A 35 -4.63 -4.64 6.69
C GLY A 35 -3.64 -5.76 6.39
N ILE A 36 -4.08 -6.76 5.62
CA ILE A 36 -3.17 -7.76 5.04
C ILE A 36 -2.78 -7.31 3.65
N CYS A 37 -1.48 -7.29 3.38
CA CYS A 37 -0.85 -6.86 2.13
C CYS A 37 -0.11 -8.02 1.44
N GLY A 38 0.24 -7.83 0.16
CA GLY A 38 1.15 -8.73 -0.55
C GLY A 38 2.51 -8.87 0.13
N THR A 39 3.01 -7.81 0.75
CA THR A 39 4.26 -7.83 1.54
C THR A 39 4.19 -8.84 2.69
N ASP A 40 3.05 -8.94 3.39
CA ASP A 40 2.88 -9.92 4.47
C ASP A 40 2.98 -11.36 3.94
N ILE A 41 2.50 -11.59 2.71
CA ILE A 41 2.64 -12.90 2.04
C ILE A 41 4.11 -13.18 1.74
N HIS A 42 4.87 -12.20 1.21
CA HIS A 42 6.31 -12.35 0.94
C HIS A 42 7.12 -12.56 2.24
N ILE A 43 6.78 -11.84 3.32
CA ILE A 43 7.36 -12.06 4.65
C ILE A 43 7.05 -13.48 5.13
N MET A 44 5.79 -13.91 5.02
CA MET A 44 5.37 -15.26 5.41
C MET A 44 6.14 -16.34 4.65
N ASP A 45 6.39 -16.13 3.37
CA ASP A 45 7.07 -17.10 2.50
C ASP A 45 8.60 -17.00 2.58
N GLY A 46 9.15 -16.00 3.31
CA GLY A 46 10.58 -15.79 3.45
C GLY A 46 11.23 -15.12 2.24
N GLU A 47 10.43 -14.48 1.42
CA GLU A 47 10.85 -13.79 0.18
C GLU A 47 11.18 -12.31 0.40
N PHE A 48 11.05 -11.81 1.64
CA PHE A 48 11.41 -10.44 2.00
C PHE A 48 12.69 -10.43 2.86
N PRO A 49 13.89 -10.32 2.27
CA PRO A 49 15.17 -10.58 2.93
C PRO A 49 15.46 -9.76 4.18
N PRO A 50 15.01 -8.48 4.31
CA PRO A 50 15.30 -7.69 5.51
C PRO A 50 14.57 -8.16 6.77
N THR A 51 13.55 -9.04 6.66
CA THR A 51 12.72 -9.42 7.80
C THR A 51 13.49 -10.32 8.79
N PRO A 52 13.66 -9.92 10.06
CA PRO A 52 14.17 -10.76 11.12
C PRO A 52 13.07 -11.69 11.64
N TYR A 53 13.43 -12.89 12.07
CA TYR A 53 12.52 -13.81 12.75
C TYR A 53 13.05 -14.13 14.16
N PRO A 54 12.19 -14.24 15.20
CA PRO A 54 10.73 -14.10 15.15
C PRO A 54 10.28 -12.64 15.03
N ILE A 55 9.09 -12.40 14.41
CA ILE A 55 8.50 -11.07 14.27
C ILE A 55 6.96 -11.13 14.39
N THR A 56 6.35 -10.03 14.80
CA THR A 56 4.93 -9.75 14.61
C THR A 56 4.80 -8.88 13.35
N PRO A 57 4.21 -9.35 12.24
CA PRO A 57 4.05 -8.54 11.04
C PRO A 57 2.86 -7.58 11.14
N GLY A 58 2.53 -6.89 10.01
CA GLY A 58 1.41 -5.97 9.89
C GLY A 58 1.83 -4.50 9.92
N HIS A 59 1.77 -3.84 8.75
CA HIS A 59 2.27 -2.47 8.52
C HIS A 59 1.17 -1.49 8.08
N GLU A 60 -0.01 -1.94 7.71
CA GLU A 60 -1.15 -1.12 7.28
C GLU A 60 -2.18 -1.00 8.42
N PHE A 61 -1.99 -0.09 9.37
CA PHE A 61 -2.84 -0.10 10.57
C PHE A 61 -3.25 1.27 11.09
N ALA A 62 -4.37 1.25 11.82
CA ALA A 62 -4.88 2.36 12.58
C ALA A 62 -5.39 1.91 13.93
N GLY A 63 -5.49 2.83 14.86
CA GLY A 63 -5.94 2.52 16.20
C GLY A 63 -6.08 3.74 17.10
N THR A 64 -6.13 3.47 18.40
CA THR A 64 -6.34 4.48 19.44
C THR A 64 -5.09 4.59 20.31
N VAL A 65 -4.58 5.80 20.50
CA VAL A 65 -3.46 6.08 21.44
C VAL A 65 -3.88 5.72 22.85
N VAL A 66 -3.12 4.86 23.53
CA VAL A 66 -3.41 4.43 24.92
C VAL A 66 -2.32 4.81 25.91
N ALA A 67 -1.10 5.09 25.44
CA ALA A 67 -0.02 5.59 26.26
C ALA A 67 0.92 6.48 25.43
N VAL A 68 1.51 7.48 26.09
CA VAL A 68 2.42 8.46 25.46
C VAL A 68 3.62 8.63 26.37
N ALA A 69 4.84 8.55 25.83
CA ALA A 69 6.05 8.83 26.60
C ALA A 69 6.13 10.31 27.01
N GLY A 70 6.68 10.61 28.18
CA GLY A 70 6.67 11.96 28.75
C GLY A 70 7.51 13.00 27.98
N ASP A 71 8.37 12.56 27.08
CA ASP A 71 9.21 13.39 26.21
C ASP A 71 8.58 13.71 24.85
N VAL A 72 7.44 13.09 24.48
CA VAL A 72 6.70 13.39 23.25
C VAL A 72 6.13 14.79 23.30
N ARG A 73 6.46 15.62 22.30
CA ARG A 73 6.04 17.01 22.18
C ARG A 73 4.87 17.22 21.20
N MET A 74 4.49 16.19 20.47
CA MET A 74 3.37 16.22 19.54
C MET A 74 2.05 16.19 20.30
N ASN A 75 1.01 16.85 19.75
CA ASN A 75 -0.34 16.80 20.31
C ASN A 75 -1.03 15.48 19.93
N LEU A 76 -0.70 14.42 20.64
CA LEU A 76 -1.26 13.06 20.48
C LEU A 76 -1.85 12.61 21.84
N PRO A 77 -3.02 13.11 22.23
CA PRO A 77 -3.60 12.76 23.53
C PRO A 77 -4.03 11.28 23.56
N VAL A 78 -4.00 10.68 24.75
CA VAL A 78 -4.63 9.37 24.99
C VAL A 78 -6.10 9.45 24.57
N GLY A 79 -6.56 8.45 23.82
CA GLY A 79 -7.88 8.39 23.19
C GLY A 79 -7.92 8.92 21.74
N ALA A 80 -6.86 9.57 21.27
CA ALA A 80 -6.80 10.02 19.88
C ALA A 80 -6.78 8.83 18.90
N LYS A 81 -7.53 8.94 17.81
CA LYS A 81 -7.49 8.01 16.68
C LYS A 81 -6.35 8.38 15.75
N VAL A 82 -5.54 7.39 15.38
CA VAL A 82 -4.36 7.59 14.54
C VAL A 82 -4.24 6.49 13.49
N ALA A 83 -3.72 6.87 12.31
CA ALA A 83 -3.10 5.94 11.36
C ALA A 83 -1.58 6.07 11.47
N ILE A 84 -0.85 4.99 11.23
CA ILE A 84 0.60 4.96 11.44
C ILE A 84 1.33 4.79 10.11
N ASP A 85 2.22 5.74 9.79
CA ASP A 85 3.20 5.58 8.72
C ASP A 85 4.24 4.54 9.17
N PRO A 86 4.32 3.37 8.53
CA PRO A 86 5.26 2.34 8.97
C PRO A 86 6.72 2.67 8.67
N SER A 87 7.01 3.70 7.87
CA SER A 87 8.35 3.99 7.38
C SER A 87 9.29 4.46 8.48
N LEU A 88 10.41 3.78 8.63
CA LEU A 88 11.49 4.16 9.55
C LEU A 88 12.74 4.48 8.73
N TYR A 89 13.25 5.71 8.88
CA TYR A 89 14.44 6.17 8.16
C TYR A 89 15.41 6.89 9.08
N CYS A 90 16.70 6.83 8.77
CA CYS A 90 17.74 7.33 9.66
C CYS A 90 17.86 8.85 9.74
N GLY A 91 17.35 9.59 8.76
CA GLY A 91 17.40 11.07 8.71
C GLY A 91 18.76 11.66 8.31
N TYR A 92 19.86 10.92 8.35
CA TYR A 92 21.23 11.45 8.16
C TYR A 92 21.97 10.93 6.93
N CYS A 93 21.58 9.81 6.32
CA CYS A 93 22.22 9.31 5.12
C CYS A 93 22.02 10.27 3.92
N ARG A 94 22.77 10.05 2.84
CA ARG A 94 22.68 10.89 1.65
C ARG A 94 21.26 10.97 1.08
N ARG A 95 20.52 9.85 1.11
CA ARG A 95 19.16 9.78 0.57
C ARG A 95 18.19 10.60 1.42
N CYS A 96 18.18 10.43 2.73
CA CYS A 96 17.37 11.22 3.64
C CYS A 96 17.67 12.72 3.52
N ARG A 97 18.96 13.10 3.52
CA ARG A 97 19.37 14.50 3.39
C ARG A 97 19.02 15.14 2.05
N SER A 98 18.72 14.34 1.03
CA SER A 98 18.23 14.81 -0.27
C SER A 98 16.70 14.73 -0.41
N GLY A 99 15.98 14.46 0.67
CA GLY A 99 14.52 14.37 0.69
C GLY A 99 13.96 13.11 0.02
N ARG A 100 14.76 12.03 -0.03
CA ARG A 100 14.38 10.72 -0.57
C ARG A 100 14.40 9.68 0.55
N ASP A 101 13.62 9.93 1.59
CA ASP A 101 13.61 9.15 2.82
C ASP A 101 13.20 7.69 2.58
N ASN A 102 12.30 7.46 1.62
CA ASN A 102 11.88 6.12 1.16
C ASN A 102 13.02 5.27 0.57
N LEU A 103 14.11 5.90 0.15
CA LEU A 103 15.31 5.24 -0.36
C LEU A 103 16.46 5.29 0.66
N CYS A 104 16.15 5.36 1.95
CA CYS A 104 17.12 5.39 3.02
C CYS A 104 18.06 4.19 2.97
N GLU A 105 19.37 4.42 3.15
CA GLU A 105 20.38 3.34 3.20
C GLU A 105 20.21 2.42 4.43
N ASN A 106 19.54 2.93 5.48
CA ASN A 106 19.17 2.18 6.68
C ASN A 106 17.64 2.10 6.82
N TRP A 107 16.96 1.85 5.70
CA TRP A 107 15.51 1.76 5.70
C TRP A 107 15.02 0.60 6.56
N ALA A 108 13.98 0.86 7.33
CA ALA A 108 13.23 -0.13 8.09
C ALA A 108 11.73 0.21 8.03
N ALA A 109 10.88 -0.74 8.40
CA ALA A 109 9.45 -0.52 8.49
C ALA A 109 8.82 -1.32 9.62
N ILE A 110 7.85 -0.69 10.29
CA ILE A 110 7.01 -1.32 11.30
C ILE A 110 6.17 -2.40 10.61
N GLY A 111 6.23 -3.62 11.11
CA GLY A 111 5.54 -4.78 10.55
C GLY A 111 6.31 -5.57 9.48
N ASP A 112 7.47 -5.03 9.02
CA ASP A 112 8.31 -5.70 8.01
C ASP A 112 9.68 -6.07 8.58
N THR A 113 10.36 -5.10 9.21
CA THR A 113 11.72 -5.27 9.75
C THR A 113 11.77 -5.06 11.27
N VAL A 114 10.74 -4.46 11.84
CA VAL A 114 10.49 -4.40 13.28
C VAL A 114 9.04 -4.81 13.54
N SER A 115 8.73 -5.29 14.76
CA SER A 115 7.39 -5.79 15.07
C SER A 115 6.29 -4.77 14.82
N GLY A 116 5.20 -5.22 14.23
CA GLY A 116 4.05 -4.44 13.76
C GLY A 116 2.74 -4.76 14.47
N ALA A 117 1.65 -4.67 13.73
CA ALA A 117 0.31 -4.45 14.26
C ALA A 117 -0.67 -5.63 14.10
N PHE A 118 -0.24 -6.83 13.69
CA PHE A 118 -1.08 -8.01 13.93
C PHE A 118 -1.01 -8.41 15.41
N ALA A 119 -1.34 -7.46 16.29
CA ALA A 119 -1.32 -7.53 17.73
C ALA A 119 -2.37 -6.59 18.34
N GLU A 120 -2.75 -6.81 19.59
CA GLU A 120 -3.71 -5.93 20.28
C GLU A 120 -3.15 -4.52 20.51
N TYR A 121 -1.82 -4.42 20.72
CA TYR A 121 -1.11 -3.15 20.94
C TYR A 121 0.23 -3.14 20.21
N VAL A 122 0.68 -1.94 19.86
CA VAL A 122 2.01 -1.72 19.24
C VAL A 122 2.62 -0.42 19.75
N ALA A 123 3.92 -0.45 20.09
CA ALA A 123 4.68 0.77 20.38
C ALA A 123 5.32 1.30 19.09
N VAL A 124 5.11 2.58 18.81
CA VAL A 124 5.59 3.24 17.57
C VAL A 124 6.20 4.60 17.88
N PRO A 125 7.14 5.12 17.06
CA PRO A 125 7.58 6.49 17.19
C PRO A 125 6.39 7.46 17.01
N ALA A 126 6.24 8.44 17.90
CA ALA A 126 5.15 9.41 17.85
C ALA A 126 5.10 10.17 16.51
N VAL A 127 6.26 10.43 15.90
CA VAL A 127 6.38 11.13 14.60
C VAL A 127 5.75 10.36 13.43
N ASN A 128 5.53 9.06 13.58
CA ASN A 128 4.88 8.20 12.59
C ASN A 128 3.35 8.20 12.72
N ALA A 129 2.80 8.79 13.80
CA ALA A 129 1.37 8.81 14.06
C ALA A 129 0.71 10.05 13.42
N HIS A 130 -0.33 9.81 12.63
CA HIS A 130 -1.14 10.84 12.00
C HIS A 130 -2.55 10.78 12.55
N LEU A 131 -3.02 11.92 13.10
CA LEU A 131 -4.39 12.03 13.62
C LEU A 131 -5.42 11.79 12.52
N LEU A 132 -6.39 10.97 12.82
CA LEU A 132 -7.53 10.74 11.94
C LEU A 132 -8.67 11.71 12.26
N PRO A 133 -9.39 12.24 11.24
CA PRO A 133 -10.65 12.93 11.44
C PRO A 133 -11.67 12.07 12.20
N GLY A 134 -12.57 12.73 12.96
CA GLY A 134 -13.36 12.10 14.02
C GLY A 134 -14.32 10.97 13.64
N ASP A 135 -14.66 10.82 12.35
CA ASP A 135 -15.61 9.81 11.82
C ASP A 135 -14.93 8.66 11.05
N ILE A 136 -13.59 8.68 10.97
CA ILE A 136 -12.84 7.58 10.35
C ILE A 136 -12.70 6.43 11.36
N ASP A 137 -13.23 5.28 10.98
CA ASP A 137 -13.07 4.03 11.75
C ASP A 137 -11.69 3.38 11.52
N GLY A 138 -11.41 2.30 12.28
CA GLY A 138 -10.13 1.60 12.21
C GLY A 138 -9.83 1.01 10.83
N GLN A 139 -10.84 0.47 10.11
CA GLN A 139 -10.63 -0.11 8.79
C GLN A 139 -10.29 0.97 7.74
N LEU A 140 -11.00 2.09 7.74
CA LEU A 140 -10.68 3.22 6.88
C LEU A 140 -9.32 3.83 7.22
N GLY A 141 -9.00 3.93 8.51
CA GLY A 141 -7.71 4.40 8.97
C GLY A 141 -6.55 3.51 8.52
N ALA A 142 -6.74 2.19 8.50
CA ALA A 142 -5.75 1.23 7.99
C ALA A 142 -5.53 1.35 6.47
N MET A 143 -6.49 1.93 5.72
CA MET A 143 -6.34 2.19 4.29
C MET A 143 -5.49 3.42 3.96
N VAL A 144 -5.10 4.22 4.96
CA VAL A 144 -4.24 5.39 4.74
C VAL A 144 -2.86 5.00 4.21
N GLU A 145 -2.28 3.92 4.74
CA GLU A 145 -0.96 3.44 4.31
C GLU A 145 -0.94 3.06 2.82
N PRO A 146 -1.78 2.12 2.33
CA PRO A 146 -1.78 1.78 0.91
C PRO A 146 -2.17 2.97 0.01
N LEU A 147 -3.06 3.85 0.46
CA LEU A 147 -3.35 5.07 -0.26
C LEU A 147 -2.14 6.01 -0.34
N ALA A 148 -1.35 6.13 0.73
CA ALA A 148 -0.13 6.94 0.73
C ALA A 148 0.90 6.42 -0.29
N CYS A 149 1.03 5.11 -0.46
CA CYS A 149 1.83 4.48 -1.51
C CYS A 149 1.29 4.86 -2.91
N ALA A 150 -0.02 4.77 -3.12
CA ALA A 150 -0.66 5.12 -4.40
C ALA A 150 -0.47 6.61 -4.73
N VAL A 151 -0.62 7.52 -3.75
CA VAL A 151 -0.35 8.96 -3.92
C VAL A 151 1.11 9.19 -4.30
N HIS A 152 2.07 8.45 -3.70
CA HIS A 152 3.47 8.56 -4.10
C HIS A 152 3.66 8.12 -5.55
N GLY A 153 3.04 7.02 -5.97
CA GLY A 153 3.07 6.54 -7.35
C GLY A 153 2.62 7.60 -8.36
N LEU A 154 1.46 8.25 -8.09
CA LEU A 154 0.98 9.32 -8.95
C LEU A 154 1.92 10.54 -8.98
N ARG A 155 2.48 10.93 -7.85
CA ARG A 155 3.48 12.02 -7.81
C ARG A 155 4.72 11.68 -8.65
N ARG A 156 5.11 10.41 -8.71
CA ARG A 156 6.21 9.94 -9.57
C ARG A 156 5.83 9.96 -11.05
N LEU A 157 4.58 9.67 -11.37
CA LEU A 157 4.06 9.68 -12.73
C LEU A 157 3.97 11.11 -13.31
N GLY A 158 3.67 12.09 -12.46
CA GLY A 158 3.53 13.49 -12.84
C GLY A 158 2.11 13.89 -13.27
N PRO A 159 1.93 15.07 -13.88
CA PRO A 159 0.60 15.59 -14.26
C PRO A 159 -0.14 14.68 -15.24
N LEU A 160 -1.48 14.68 -15.18
CA LEU A 160 -2.35 13.74 -15.91
C LEU A 160 -3.34 14.42 -16.88
N PHE A 161 -3.49 15.68 -16.85
CA PHE A 161 -4.44 16.59 -17.51
C PHE A 161 -5.15 16.06 -18.78
N GLY A 162 -6.10 15.12 -18.59
CA GLY A 162 -6.89 14.57 -19.71
C GLY A 162 -6.24 13.38 -20.43
N ASP A 163 -5.03 12.96 -20.02
CA ASP A 163 -4.32 11.83 -20.61
C ASP A 163 -5.11 10.52 -20.46
N SER A 164 -5.22 9.75 -21.54
CA SER A 164 -5.81 8.41 -21.53
C SER A 164 -4.95 7.42 -20.76
N VAL A 165 -5.57 6.60 -19.92
CA VAL A 165 -4.85 5.69 -19.02
C VAL A 165 -5.29 4.25 -19.22
N VAL A 166 -4.32 3.34 -19.32
CA VAL A 166 -4.54 1.89 -19.09
C VAL A 166 -3.91 1.49 -17.75
N LEU A 167 -4.73 0.90 -16.88
CA LEU A 167 -4.34 0.41 -15.56
C LEU A 167 -4.53 -1.09 -15.49
N THR A 168 -3.47 -1.84 -15.25
CA THR A 168 -3.52 -3.29 -15.05
C THR A 168 -3.55 -3.66 -13.58
N GLY A 169 -4.50 -4.52 -13.23
CA GLY A 169 -4.78 -4.97 -11.86
C GLY A 169 -5.87 -4.15 -11.16
N ALA A 170 -6.97 -4.79 -10.81
CA ALA A 170 -8.07 -4.25 -10.01
C ALA A 170 -8.09 -4.85 -8.59
N GLY A 171 -6.91 -5.08 -8.00
CA GLY A 171 -6.74 -5.34 -6.58
C GLY A 171 -6.78 -4.05 -5.75
N THR A 172 -6.47 -4.13 -4.46
CA THR A 172 -6.47 -2.97 -3.54
C THR A 172 -5.71 -1.78 -4.12
N MET A 173 -4.46 -1.99 -4.56
CA MET A 173 -3.62 -0.90 -5.07
C MET A 173 -4.15 -0.34 -6.38
N GLY A 174 -4.58 -1.19 -7.33
CA GLY A 174 -5.13 -0.75 -8.60
C GLY A 174 -6.42 0.06 -8.43
N LEU A 175 -7.31 -0.32 -7.52
CA LEU A 175 -8.56 0.41 -7.29
C LEU A 175 -8.35 1.72 -6.51
N LEU A 176 -7.33 1.83 -5.67
CA LEU A 176 -6.91 3.10 -5.08
C LEU A 176 -6.28 4.02 -6.13
N LEU A 177 -5.41 3.48 -6.99
CA LEU A 177 -4.83 4.20 -8.12
C LEU A 177 -5.92 4.68 -9.11
N LEU A 178 -6.93 3.85 -9.42
CA LEU A 178 -8.05 4.23 -10.27
C LEU A 178 -8.76 5.47 -9.72
N GLN A 179 -9.15 5.45 -8.45
CA GLN A 179 -9.82 6.59 -7.82
C GLN A 179 -8.95 7.85 -7.86
N LEU A 180 -7.65 7.71 -7.56
CA LEU A 180 -6.71 8.82 -7.62
C LEU A 180 -6.53 9.35 -9.03
N LEU A 181 -6.43 8.51 -10.06
CA LEU A 181 -6.33 8.90 -11.47
C LEU A 181 -7.55 9.72 -11.89
N VAL A 182 -8.74 9.21 -11.60
CA VAL A 182 -10.02 9.91 -11.91
C VAL A 182 -10.09 11.25 -11.16
N HIS A 183 -9.77 11.24 -9.86
CA HIS A 183 -9.79 12.45 -9.03
C HIS A 183 -8.77 13.51 -9.46
N SER A 184 -7.60 13.08 -9.97
CA SER A 184 -6.51 13.97 -10.39
C SER A 184 -6.63 14.49 -11.81
N GLY A 185 -7.75 14.24 -12.50
CA GLY A 185 -8.03 14.79 -13.81
C GLY A 185 -7.38 14.02 -14.98
N ALA A 186 -7.13 12.72 -14.81
CA ALA A 186 -6.85 11.85 -15.95
C ALA A 186 -8.03 11.87 -16.94
N GLY A 187 -7.75 11.58 -18.21
CA GLY A 187 -8.75 11.27 -19.21
C GLY A 187 -9.44 9.92 -18.94
N PRO A 188 -9.97 9.26 -19.96
CA PRO A 188 -10.63 7.98 -19.76
C PRO A 188 -9.62 6.94 -19.21
N VAL A 189 -9.97 6.31 -18.07
CA VAL A 189 -9.19 5.22 -17.48
C VAL A 189 -9.80 3.88 -17.90
N THR A 190 -9.00 3.06 -18.58
CA THR A 190 -9.32 1.66 -18.88
C THR A 190 -8.65 0.75 -17.87
N VAL A 191 -9.43 -0.07 -17.16
CA VAL A 191 -8.92 -1.02 -16.17
C VAL A 191 -8.93 -2.43 -16.73
N VAL A 192 -7.81 -3.15 -16.55
CA VAL A 192 -7.65 -4.54 -17.01
C VAL A 192 -7.44 -5.45 -15.80
N ASP A 193 -8.31 -6.44 -15.63
CA ASP A 193 -8.17 -7.50 -14.63
C ASP A 193 -8.89 -8.77 -15.12
N ARG A 194 -8.37 -9.95 -14.74
CA ARG A 194 -8.99 -11.22 -15.11
C ARG A 194 -10.17 -11.64 -14.22
N VAL A 195 -10.41 -10.94 -13.11
CA VAL A 195 -11.47 -11.25 -12.14
C VAL A 195 -12.70 -10.35 -12.39
N PRO A 196 -13.83 -10.90 -12.86
CA PRO A 196 -15.02 -10.11 -13.22
C PRO A 196 -15.55 -9.25 -12.09
N ASP A 197 -15.61 -9.79 -10.86
CA ASP A 197 -16.15 -9.06 -9.71
C ASP A 197 -15.32 -7.81 -9.40
N ARG A 198 -14.01 -7.85 -9.61
CA ARG A 198 -13.12 -6.70 -9.43
C ARG A 198 -13.32 -5.65 -10.52
N LEU A 199 -13.58 -6.08 -11.74
CA LEU A 199 -13.93 -5.18 -12.86
C LEU A 199 -15.26 -4.46 -12.63
N GLU A 200 -16.24 -5.14 -12.00
CA GLU A 200 -17.49 -4.51 -11.59
C GLU A 200 -17.24 -3.40 -10.55
N VAL A 201 -16.38 -3.64 -9.58
CA VAL A 201 -15.97 -2.62 -8.60
C VAL A 201 -15.22 -1.47 -9.30
N ALA A 202 -14.31 -1.77 -10.22
CA ALA A 202 -13.60 -0.74 -11.00
C ALA A 202 -14.57 0.16 -11.78
N SER A 203 -15.59 -0.42 -12.43
CA SER A 203 -16.63 0.34 -13.13
C SER A 203 -17.39 1.28 -12.20
N LYS A 204 -17.73 0.83 -10.99
CA LYS A 204 -18.42 1.65 -9.98
C LYS A 204 -17.52 2.78 -9.43
N LEU A 205 -16.19 2.58 -9.43
CA LEU A 205 -15.22 3.55 -8.97
C LEU A 205 -14.73 4.51 -10.06
N GLY A 206 -15.35 4.50 -11.25
CA GLY A 206 -15.11 5.50 -12.27
C GLY A 206 -14.22 5.06 -13.43
N ALA A 207 -13.94 3.76 -13.59
CA ALA A 207 -13.33 3.27 -14.82
C ALA A 207 -14.24 3.57 -16.01
N ALA A 208 -13.70 4.25 -17.02
CA ALA A 208 -14.44 4.55 -18.26
C ALA A 208 -14.67 3.28 -19.09
N ARG A 209 -13.79 2.31 -18.97
CA ARG A 209 -13.85 0.99 -19.60
C ARG A 209 -13.18 -0.05 -18.72
N VAL A 210 -13.64 -1.30 -18.81
CA VAL A 210 -13.00 -2.46 -18.24
C VAL A 210 -12.74 -3.51 -19.31
N ALA A 211 -11.66 -4.29 -19.15
CA ALA A 211 -11.29 -5.38 -20.05
C ALA A 211 -10.77 -6.58 -19.25
N ALA A 212 -11.02 -7.80 -19.73
CA ALA A 212 -10.56 -9.02 -19.06
C ALA A 212 -9.10 -9.35 -19.39
N SER A 213 -8.56 -8.81 -20.47
CA SER A 213 -7.17 -9.03 -20.88
C SER A 213 -6.63 -7.86 -21.71
N LEU A 214 -5.30 -7.77 -21.82
CA LEU A 214 -4.64 -6.79 -22.69
C LEU A 214 -4.87 -7.08 -24.17
N ASP A 215 -5.22 -8.32 -24.55
CA ASP A 215 -5.50 -8.69 -25.95
C ASP A 215 -6.71 -7.94 -26.52
N GLU A 216 -7.66 -7.56 -25.66
CA GLU A 216 -8.83 -6.75 -26.05
C GLU A 216 -8.44 -5.32 -26.45
N LEU A 217 -7.25 -4.88 -26.08
CA LEU A 217 -6.72 -3.51 -26.27
C LEU A 217 -5.56 -3.44 -27.28
N LYS A 218 -5.21 -4.54 -27.93
CA LYS A 218 -3.97 -4.66 -28.75
C LYS A 218 -3.80 -3.59 -29.83
N ASP A 219 -4.91 -3.08 -30.36
CA ASP A 219 -4.94 -2.08 -31.43
C ASP A 219 -5.08 -0.63 -30.89
N GLU A 220 -5.15 -0.47 -29.56
CA GLU A 220 -5.28 0.82 -28.88
C GLU A 220 -3.94 1.33 -28.39
N ARG A 221 -3.87 2.64 -28.14
CA ARG A 221 -2.69 3.29 -27.54
C ARG A 221 -3.14 4.22 -26.43
N PHE A 222 -2.28 4.34 -25.42
CA PHE A 222 -2.54 5.13 -24.22
C PHE A 222 -1.36 6.04 -23.91
N GLU A 223 -1.65 7.23 -23.44
CA GLU A 223 -0.64 8.20 -23.02
C GLU A 223 0.00 7.78 -21.69
N ILE A 224 -0.76 7.04 -20.87
CA ILE A 224 -0.30 6.54 -19.58
C ILE A 224 -0.60 5.05 -19.45
N ALA A 225 0.39 4.30 -19.01
CA ALA A 225 0.24 2.90 -18.59
C ALA A 225 0.64 2.77 -17.11
N VAL A 226 -0.17 2.05 -16.33
CA VAL A 226 0.10 1.79 -14.91
C VAL A 226 0.02 0.29 -14.68
N ASP A 227 1.11 -0.33 -14.21
CA ASP A 227 1.05 -1.69 -13.72
C ASP A 227 0.89 -1.74 -12.20
N ALA A 228 -0.21 -2.33 -11.72
CA ALA A 228 -0.46 -2.63 -10.33
C ALA A 228 -0.54 -4.15 -10.06
N THR A 229 -0.07 -4.98 -10.99
CA THR A 229 -0.12 -6.44 -10.86
C THR A 229 1.16 -7.06 -10.33
N GLY A 230 2.33 -6.48 -10.66
CA GLY A 230 3.64 -7.08 -10.40
C GLY A 230 3.91 -8.36 -11.22
N VAL A 231 3.16 -8.60 -12.29
CA VAL A 231 3.35 -9.76 -13.17
C VAL A 231 4.19 -9.34 -14.38
N PRO A 232 5.42 -9.89 -14.56
CA PRO A 232 6.36 -9.42 -15.60
C PRO A 232 5.76 -9.39 -17.01
N ALA A 233 5.02 -10.43 -17.40
CA ALA A 233 4.37 -10.49 -18.72
C ALA A 233 3.28 -9.42 -18.90
N VAL A 234 2.62 -8.99 -17.81
CA VAL A 234 1.63 -7.91 -17.84
C VAL A 234 2.33 -6.56 -17.97
N VAL A 235 3.47 -6.37 -17.26
CA VAL A 235 4.30 -5.16 -17.40
C VAL A 235 4.77 -4.99 -18.85
N ASP A 236 5.27 -6.06 -19.49
CA ASP A 236 5.66 -6.04 -20.91
C ASP A 236 4.48 -5.71 -21.82
N GLY A 237 3.34 -6.37 -21.58
CA GLY A 237 2.13 -6.17 -22.38
C GLY A 237 1.59 -4.75 -22.29
N VAL A 238 1.51 -4.17 -21.08
CA VAL A 238 0.99 -2.81 -20.90
C VAL A 238 1.96 -1.75 -21.43
N ALA A 239 3.27 -1.98 -21.34
CA ALA A 239 4.29 -1.11 -21.93
C ALA A 239 4.19 -1.06 -23.47
N ALA A 240 3.74 -2.17 -24.10
CA ALA A 240 3.52 -2.23 -25.54
C ALA A 240 2.35 -1.33 -26.00
N LEU A 241 1.38 -1.05 -25.13
CA LEU A 241 0.22 -0.20 -25.43
C LEU A 241 0.49 1.31 -25.29
N LEU A 242 1.69 1.72 -24.85
CA LEU A 242 2.03 3.16 -24.78
C LEU A 242 2.03 3.81 -26.14
N ASP A 243 1.46 4.99 -26.24
CA ASP A 243 1.60 5.89 -27.37
C ASP A 243 2.96 6.61 -27.32
N ARG A 244 3.26 7.40 -28.36
CA ARG A 244 4.43 8.28 -28.41
C ARG A 244 4.31 9.37 -27.34
N GLY A 245 5.41 9.66 -26.65
CA GLY A 245 5.42 10.53 -25.48
C GLY A 245 4.86 9.87 -24.21
N GLY A 246 4.51 8.59 -24.28
CA GLY A 246 3.81 7.88 -23.21
C GLY A 246 4.65 7.62 -21.96
N ARG A 247 3.97 7.43 -20.83
CA ARG A 247 4.58 7.25 -19.51
C ARG A 247 4.11 5.94 -18.88
N LEU A 248 5.06 5.09 -18.48
CA LEU A 248 4.81 3.86 -17.72
C LEU A 248 5.12 4.07 -16.24
N LEU A 249 4.16 3.76 -15.37
CA LEU A 249 4.39 3.58 -13.95
C LEU A 249 4.44 2.07 -13.62
N VAL A 250 5.62 1.59 -13.24
CA VAL A 250 5.80 0.26 -12.64
C VAL A 250 5.54 0.42 -11.14
N PHE A 251 4.36 0.02 -10.71
CA PHE A 251 3.90 0.14 -9.31
C PHE A 251 3.82 -1.22 -8.62
N GLY A 252 3.38 -2.26 -9.32
CA GLY A 252 3.36 -3.62 -8.82
C GLY A 252 4.77 -4.14 -8.54
N VAL A 253 4.95 -4.87 -7.42
CA VAL A 253 6.24 -5.48 -7.07
C VAL A 253 6.40 -6.78 -7.84
N THR A 254 7.43 -6.85 -8.69
CA THR A 254 7.81 -8.07 -9.42
C THR A 254 8.91 -8.82 -8.65
N PRO A 255 9.14 -10.13 -8.93
CA PRO A 255 10.34 -10.82 -8.45
C PRO A 255 11.63 -10.05 -8.81
N ALA A 256 12.63 -10.08 -7.93
CA ALA A 256 13.84 -9.25 -8.06
C ALA A 256 14.65 -9.55 -9.33
N GLU A 257 14.61 -10.79 -9.81
CA GLU A 257 15.29 -11.25 -11.04
C GLU A 257 14.47 -11.00 -12.30
N ALA A 258 13.22 -10.56 -12.18
CA ALA A 258 12.38 -10.31 -13.34
C ALA A 258 12.94 -9.14 -14.19
N THR A 259 12.78 -9.27 -15.49
CA THR A 259 13.21 -8.26 -16.45
C THR A 259 12.03 -7.82 -17.30
N MET A 260 12.07 -6.58 -17.76
CA MET A 260 11.11 -6.02 -18.71
C MET A 260 11.79 -5.82 -20.07
N SER A 261 11.08 -6.17 -21.15
CA SER A 261 11.57 -5.98 -22.51
C SER A 261 11.02 -4.66 -23.09
N LEU A 262 11.88 -3.66 -23.19
CA LEU A 262 11.54 -2.39 -23.83
C LEU A 262 12.68 -1.95 -24.78
N SER A 263 12.34 -1.71 -26.05
CA SER A 263 13.32 -1.31 -27.07
C SER A 263 13.95 0.05 -26.73
N PRO A 264 15.30 0.15 -26.63
CA PRO A 264 15.96 1.44 -26.48
C PRO A 264 15.68 2.41 -27.64
N PHE A 265 15.51 1.89 -28.86
CA PHE A 265 15.11 2.70 -30.01
C PHE A 265 13.71 3.29 -29.81
N ARG A 266 12.75 2.52 -29.27
CA ARG A 266 11.41 3.02 -28.97
C ARG A 266 11.44 4.07 -27.87
N ILE A 267 12.24 3.88 -26.80
CA ILE A 267 12.42 4.89 -25.75
C ILE A 267 12.89 6.22 -26.36
N TYR A 268 13.91 6.17 -27.26
CA TYR A 268 14.45 7.35 -27.91
C TYR A 268 13.47 7.99 -28.92
N ASN A 269 12.93 7.16 -29.84
CA ASN A 269 12.15 7.65 -30.98
C ASN A 269 10.75 8.11 -30.59
N ASP A 270 10.15 7.46 -29.57
CA ASP A 270 8.80 7.75 -29.11
C ASP A 270 8.78 8.54 -27.78
N GLU A 271 9.96 8.94 -27.26
CA GLU A 271 10.11 9.70 -26.00
C GLU A 271 9.41 9.03 -24.80
N ILE A 272 9.47 7.69 -24.69
CA ILE A 272 8.83 6.93 -23.62
C ILE A 272 9.52 7.19 -22.30
N THR A 273 8.74 7.46 -21.24
CA THR A 273 9.23 7.54 -19.86
C THR A 273 8.82 6.32 -19.06
N VAL A 274 9.77 5.68 -18.38
CA VAL A 274 9.50 4.59 -17.42
C VAL A 274 9.84 5.08 -16.02
N THR A 275 8.88 4.93 -15.10
CA THR A 275 8.99 5.39 -13.71
C THR A 275 8.62 4.28 -12.76
N GLY A 276 9.42 4.09 -11.70
CA GLY A 276 9.09 3.23 -10.56
C GLY A 276 8.67 4.05 -9.34
N SER A 277 7.91 3.42 -8.45
CA SER A 277 7.51 3.98 -7.16
C SER A 277 7.83 3.01 -6.04
N MET A 278 8.53 3.48 -5.00
CA MET A 278 8.88 2.67 -3.84
C MET A 278 8.23 3.26 -2.58
N ALA A 279 7.31 2.52 -2.00
CA ALA A 279 6.63 2.81 -0.74
C ALA A 279 6.12 4.25 -0.60
N ILE A 280 6.33 4.86 0.56
CA ILE A 280 5.78 6.17 0.95
C ILE A 280 6.88 7.24 0.94
N LEU A 281 6.62 8.38 0.32
CA LEU A 281 7.50 9.56 0.45
C LEU A 281 6.67 10.81 0.76
N ARG A 282 6.49 11.12 2.05
CA ARG A 282 5.77 12.31 2.54
C ARG A 282 4.35 12.43 1.97
N THR A 283 3.69 11.30 1.77
CA THR A 283 2.35 11.20 1.20
C THR A 283 1.31 10.72 2.21
N PHE A 284 1.73 10.43 3.45
CA PHE A 284 0.81 9.90 4.46
C PHE A 284 -0.24 10.93 4.90
N ALA A 285 0.17 12.15 5.26
CA ALA A 285 -0.78 13.22 5.60
C ALA A 285 -1.75 13.56 4.45
N PRO A 286 -1.32 13.73 3.18
CA PRO A 286 -2.23 13.82 2.05
C PRO A 286 -3.23 12.65 1.93
N ALA A 287 -2.82 11.42 2.22
CA ALA A 287 -3.72 10.26 2.18
C ALA A 287 -4.80 10.32 3.28
N VAL A 288 -4.44 10.78 4.50
CA VAL A 288 -5.42 11.06 5.56
C VAL A 288 -6.45 12.09 5.11
N GLU A 289 -6.01 13.18 4.48
CA GLU A 289 -6.90 14.24 3.98
C GLU A 289 -7.82 13.73 2.87
N LEU A 290 -7.32 12.91 1.94
CA LEU A 290 -8.11 12.35 0.84
C LEU A 290 -9.22 11.42 1.34
N ILE A 291 -8.94 10.57 2.33
CA ILE A 291 -9.96 9.73 2.96
C ILE A 291 -10.90 10.60 3.80
N GLY A 292 -10.35 11.51 4.61
CA GLY A 292 -11.12 12.36 5.52
C GLY A 292 -12.09 13.30 4.82
N SER A 293 -11.74 13.80 3.65
CA SER A 293 -12.64 14.62 2.80
C SER A 293 -13.63 13.80 1.99
N GLY A 294 -13.49 12.46 1.92
CA GLY A 294 -14.28 11.60 1.05
C GLY A 294 -13.91 11.71 -0.43
N ALA A 295 -12.80 12.37 -0.77
CA ALA A 295 -12.30 12.46 -2.15
C ALA A 295 -11.88 11.09 -2.70
N ILE A 296 -11.38 10.23 -1.82
CA ILE A 296 -11.13 8.82 -2.09
C ILE A 296 -11.91 7.99 -1.08
N ASP A 297 -12.72 7.06 -1.57
CA ASP A 297 -13.53 6.16 -0.74
C ASP A 297 -13.05 4.71 -0.85
N PRO A 298 -12.31 4.19 0.15
CA PRO A 298 -11.86 2.81 0.16
C PRO A 298 -12.95 1.79 0.55
N ARG A 299 -14.13 2.21 1.07
CA ARG A 299 -15.15 1.30 1.60
C ARG A 299 -15.58 0.19 0.63
N PRO A 300 -15.72 0.45 -0.70
CA PRO A 300 -16.08 -0.61 -1.64
C PRO A 300 -15.04 -1.74 -1.76
N LEU A 301 -13.82 -1.53 -1.24
CA LEU A 301 -12.74 -2.52 -1.26
C LEU A 301 -12.75 -3.42 -0.02
N LEU A 302 -13.42 -2.99 1.06
CA LEU A 302 -13.29 -3.60 2.38
C LEU A 302 -14.14 -4.86 2.50
N SER A 303 -13.53 -5.92 3.01
CA SER A 303 -14.23 -7.11 3.52
C SER A 303 -14.52 -6.94 5.01
N ALA A 304 -15.46 -7.73 5.55
CA ALA A 304 -15.66 -7.77 6.99
C ALA A 304 -14.35 -8.18 7.70
N PRO A 305 -13.95 -7.47 8.77
CA PRO A 305 -12.70 -7.76 9.45
C PRO A 305 -12.75 -9.12 10.16
N LEU A 306 -11.60 -9.76 10.30
CA LEU A 306 -11.46 -11.04 10.97
C LEU A 306 -10.66 -10.87 12.28
N PRO A 307 -10.95 -11.63 13.35
CA PRO A 307 -10.17 -11.58 14.58
C PRO A 307 -8.78 -12.23 14.39
N LEU A 308 -7.85 -11.99 15.33
CA LEU A 308 -6.51 -12.59 15.31
C LEU A 308 -6.51 -14.11 15.14
N ASP A 309 -7.44 -14.81 15.78
CA ASP A 309 -7.55 -16.28 15.72
C ASP A 309 -7.87 -16.78 14.30
N GLN A 310 -8.40 -15.92 13.43
CA GLN A 310 -8.72 -16.22 12.03
C GLN A 310 -7.67 -15.66 11.05
N PHE A 311 -6.49 -15.30 11.52
CA PHE A 311 -5.40 -14.79 10.66
C PHE A 311 -5.07 -15.77 9.53
N GLY A 312 -5.01 -17.08 9.80
CA GLY A 312 -4.75 -18.10 8.77
C GLY A 312 -5.82 -18.13 7.68
N GLU A 313 -7.09 -17.96 8.06
CA GLU A 313 -8.20 -17.84 7.11
C GLU A 313 -8.09 -16.57 6.26
N ALA A 314 -7.75 -15.44 6.88
CA ALA A 314 -7.54 -14.20 6.16
C ALA A 314 -6.40 -14.31 5.13
N LEU A 315 -5.27 -14.90 5.51
CA LEU A 315 -4.16 -15.20 4.59
C LEU A 315 -4.59 -16.09 3.43
N HIS A 316 -5.36 -17.15 3.72
CA HIS A 316 -5.87 -18.05 2.69
C HIS A 316 -6.74 -17.29 1.67
N ARG A 317 -7.64 -16.44 2.14
CA ARG A 317 -8.50 -15.62 1.27
C ARG A 317 -7.71 -14.66 0.39
N VAL A 318 -6.69 -14.00 0.95
CA VAL A 318 -5.79 -13.13 0.18
C VAL A 318 -5.04 -13.93 -0.89
N ARG A 319 -4.44 -15.08 -0.53
CA ARG A 319 -3.71 -15.95 -1.46
C ARG A 319 -4.57 -16.48 -2.61
N THR A 320 -5.83 -16.78 -2.33
CA THR A 320 -6.79 -17.30 -3.32
C THR A 320 -7.54 -16.20 -4.07
N GLY A 321 -7.23 -14.92 -3.79
CA GLY A 321 -7.82 -13.77 -4.46
C GLY A 321 -9.29 -13.51 -4.11
N GLN A 322 -9.78 -14.07 -2.98
CA GLN A 322 -11.12 -13.85 -2.49
C GLN A 322 -11.25 -12.46 -1.84
N GLY A 323 -12.21 -11.67 -2.29
CA GLY A 323 -12.36 -10.27 -1.87
C GLY A 323 -11.26 -9.37 -2.46
N ILE A 324 -11.15 -8.15 -1.92
CA ILE A 324 -10.18 -7.16 -2.37
C ILE A 324 -9.22 -6.79 -1.25
N LYS A 325 -9.75 -6.34 -0.10
CA LYS A 325 -8.95 -5.98 1.08
C LYS A 325 -9.48 -6.64 2.34
N TRP A 326 -8.61 -7.33 3.04
CA TRP A 326 -8.89 -7.98 4.32
C TRP A 326 -8.15 -7.29 5.46
N HIS A 327 -8.83 -7.13 6.59
CA HIS A 327 -8.26 -6.58 7.82
C HIS A 327 -8.37 -7.61 8.95
N ILE A 328 -7.38 -7.59 9.83
CA ILE A 328 -7.45 -8.19 11.15
C ILE A 328 -7.87 -7.10 12.15
N SER A 329 -8.89 -7.40 12.95
CA SER A 329 -9.27 -6.62 14.12
C SER A 329 -8.83 -7.39 15.36
N PRO A 330 -7.73 -6.98 16.02
CA PRO A 330 -7.15 -7.75 17.12
C PRO A 330 -7.97 -7.72 18.41
N SER A 331 -8.79 -6.70 18.59
CA SER A 331 -9.61 -6.46 19.80
C SER A 331 -11.04 -6.96 19.66
#